data_b5bb332aa3de2715701a4858fedd3f10
#
_entry.id   b5bb332aa3de2715701a4858fedd3f10
#
_cell.length_a   1.000
_cell.length_b   1.000
_cell.length_c   1.000
_cell.angle_alpha   90.00
_cell.angle_beta   90.00
_cell.angle_gamma   90.00
#
_symmetry.space_group_name_H-M   'P 1'
#
loop_
_entity.id
_entity.type
_entity.pdbx_description
1 polymer ?
#
loop_
_entity_poly.entity_id
_entity_poly.type
_entity_poly.pdbx_seq_one_letter_code
_entity_poly.pdbx_strand_id
1 'polypeptide(L)'
;MNREYHKWFSQNLQRDMELLVFGYGGSPVLLFPTRMARFYDYENWGIIASLAHKIESGTIQVFCVDSIDRESFYNEDVFPSVRIERHLQYEQYLLEEVVPLIQQKNNSTSLAAAGFSMGAYHAVNLALKYPTLFNKTVGISGRYDLTHTPGHYKDLLNGFHNEKVYFNMPTQYLANLNDSLLLNQLKQMEIILAVGETDPFLPENQQLSALLWEKGIRNECHTWESDAHRPYFWRKMAPFYI
;
A
#
# COMPACT_ATOMS: atom_id res chain seq x y z
N MET A 1 20.93 4.28 12.67
CA MET A 1 19.46 4.28 12.46
C MET A 1 18.78 3.58 13.64
N ASN A 2 17.82 4.22 14.32
CA ASN A 2 17.02 3.58 15.38
C ASN A 2 16.16 2.49 14.74
N ARG A 3 16.08 1.31 15.38
CA ARG A 3 15.30 0.15 14.90
C ARG A 3 14.59 -0.48 16.09
N GLU A 4 13.26 -0.54 16.02
CA GLU A 4 12.43 -1.16 17.05
C GLU A 4 11.65 -2.33 16.45
N TYR A 5 11.44 -3.37 17.24
CA TYR A 5 10.58 -4.50 16.90
C TYR A 5 9.39 -4.54 17.83
N HIS A 6 8.21 -4.71 17.27
CA HIS A 6 6.95 -4.85 17.98
C HIS A 6 6.27 -6.13 17.60
N LYS A 7 5.67 -6.79 18.58
CA LYS A 7 4.83 -7.97 18.42
C LYS A 7 3.68 -7.92 19.40
N TRP A 8 2.47 -8.17 18.91
CA TRP A 8 1.28 -8.27 19.76
C TRP A 8 0.25 -9.23 19.16
N PHE A 9 -0.65 -9.73 19.98
CA PHE A 9 -1.80 -10.49 19.52
C PHE A 9 -2.85 -9.54 18.98
N SER A 10 -3.14 -9.62 17.68
CA SER A 10 -4.17 -8.83 17.03
C SER A 10 -5.56 -9.37 17.35
N GLN A 11 -6.43 -8.51 17.88
CA GLN A 11 -7.82 -8.86 18.12
C GLN A 11 -8.62 -8.97 16.82
N ASN A 12 -8.30 -8.15 15.81
CA ASN A 12 -8.95 -8.19 14.51
C ASN A 12 -8.57 -9.44 13.71
N LEU A 13 -7.32 -9.88 13.81
CA LEU A 13 -6.80 -11.01 13.03
C LEU A 13 -6.76 -12.32 13.81
N GLN A 14 -6.96 -12.30 15.14
CA GLN A 14 -6.91 -13.46 16.04
C GLN A 14 -5.58 -14.23 15.90
N ARG A 15 -4.48 -13.49 15.80
CA ARG A 15 -3.11 -14.04 15.71
C ARG A 15 -2.07 -13.01 16.13
N ASP A 16 -0.86 -13.46 16.38
CA ASP A 16 0.29 -12.57 16.57
C ASP A 16 0.64 -11.84 15.28
N MET A 17 0.79 -10.52 15.37
CA MET A 17 1.27 -9.66 14.30
C MET A 17 2.57 -8.98 14.70
N GLU A 18 3.40 -8.66 13.72
CA GLU A 18 4.74 -8.13 13.91
C GLU A 18 4.93 -6.85 13.08
N LEU A 19 5.79 -5.96 13.56
CA LEU A 19 6.07 -4.68 12.92
C LEU A 19 7.49 -4.23 13.27
N LEU A 20 8.18 -3.62 12.30
CA LEU A 20 9.44 -2.91 12.54
C LEU A 20 9.24 -1.41 12.41
N VAL A 21 9.90 -0.65 13.27
CA VAL A 21 9.95 0.81 13.19
C VAL A 21 11.39 1.24 12.96
N PHE A 22 11.60 2.12 11.98
CA PHE A 22 12.90 2.71 11.69
C PHE A 22 12.81 4.24 11.81
N GLY A 23 13.76 4.82 12.54
CA GLY A 23 13.81 6.26 12.82
C GLY A 23 13.14 6.63 14.16
N TYR A 24 13.14 7.92 14.45
CA TYR A 24 12.71 8.45 15.76
C TYR A 24 11.73 9.63 15.64
N GLY A 25 11.40 10.06 14.41
CA GLY A 25 10.52 11.21 14.18
C GLY A 25 10.42 11.56 12.70
N GLY A 26 9.85 12.71 12.39
CA GLY A 26 9.52 13.15 11.03
C GLY A 26 8.15 12.67 10.59
N SER A 27 7.89 12.69 9.29
CA SER A 27 6.62 12.21 8.73
C SER A 27 6.53 10.68 8.84
N PRO A 28 5.51 10.12 9.49
CA PRO A 28 5.33 8.67 9.57
C PRO A 28 4.92 8.10 8.21
N VAL A 29 5.55 6.98 7.85
CA VAL A 29 5.29 6.23 6.62
C VAL A 29 4.90 4.80 6.99
N LEU A 30 3.66 4.42 6.74
CA LEU A 30 3.19 3.03 6.82
C LEU A 30 3.61 2.32 5.53
N LEU A 31 4.57 1.40 5.64
CA LEU A 31 5.18 0.72 4.50
C LEU A 31 4.66 -0.72 4.41
N PHE A 32 3.91 -1.01 3.35
CA PHE A 32 3.26 -2.30 3.11
C PHE A 32 4.19 -3.25 2.37
N PRO A 33 4.33 -4.51 2.83
CA PRO A 33 5.17 -5.50 2.16
C PRO A 33 4.58 -5.89 0.80
N THR A 34 5.44 -6.31 -0.13
CA THR A 34 5.01 -6.89 -1.41
C THR A 34 4.43 -8.30 -1.20
N ARG A 35 3.93 -8.91 -2.28
CA ARG A 35 3.29 -10.23 -2.26
C ARG A 35 4.04 -11.24 -1.40
N MET A 36 3.35 -11.83 -0.41
CA MET A 36 3.85 -12.88 0.49
C MET A 36 5.08 -12.48 1.32
N ALA A 37 5.52 -11.24 1.25
CA ALA A 37 6.63 -10.72 2.03
C ALA A 37 6.21 -10.42 3.47
N ARG A 38 7.21 -10.38 4.35
CA ARG A 38 7.05 -10.12 5.77
C ARG A 38 7.55 -8.71 6.11
N PHE A 39 7.22 -8.26 7.30
CA PHE A 39 7.60 -6.96 7.85
C PHE A 39 9.11 -6.63 7.80
N TYR A 40 9.99 -7.63 7.72
CA TYR A 40 11.44 -7.48 7.69
C TYR A 40 12.06 -7.54 6.27
N ASP A 41 11.29 -7.93 5.24
CA ASP A 41 11.87 -8.17 3.92
C ASP A 41 12.40 -6.90 3.26
N TYR A 42 11.80 -5.75 3.51
CA TYR A 42 12.32 -4.48 3.00
C TYR A 42 13.64 -4.06 3.65
N GLU A 43 13.90 -4.47 4.89
CA GLU A 43 15.22 -4.37 5.51
C GLU A 43 16.22 -5.29 4.80
N ASN A 44 15.87 -6.57 4.64
CA ASN A 44 16.71 -7.58 3.99
C ASN A 44 17.04 -7.22 2.53
N TRP A 45 16.11 -6.64 1.80
CA TRP A 45 16.30 -6.23 0.41
C TRP A 45 16.97 -4.86 0.26
N GLY A 46 17.34 -4.21 1.35
CA GLY A 46 18.04 -2.94 1.33
C GLY A 46 17.16 -1.73 0.97
N ILE A 47 15.83 -1.85 0.99
CA ILE A 47 14.91 -0.71 0.78
C ILE A 47 15.07 0.27 1.94
N ILE A 48 15.08 -0.22 3.19
CA ILE A 48 15.28 0.62 4.37
C ILE A 48 16.65 1.31 4.33
N ALA A 49 17.69 0.59 3.91
CA ALA A 49 19.03 1.18 3.74
C ALA A 49 19.05 2.29 2.67
N SER A 50 18.27 2.18 1.60
CA SER A 50 18.17 3.24 0.58
C SER A 50 17.47 4.51 1.09
N LEU A 51 16.65 4.40 2.14
CA LEU A 51 15.98 5.50 2.83
C LEU A 51 16.78 6.06 4.03
N ALA A 52 17.98 5.50 4.32
CA ALA A 52 18.73 5.80 5.54
C ALA A 52 18.93 7.30 5.76
N HIS A 53 19.26 8.07 4.70
CA HIS A 53 19.46 9.52 4.82
C HIS A 53 18.21 10.24 5.37
N LYS A 54 17.02 9.92 4.86
CA LYS A 54 15.76 10.52 5.31
C LYS A 54 15.37 10.06 6.73
N ILE A 55 15.66 8.82 7.07
CA ILE A 55 15.36 8.24 8.39
C ILE A 55 16.31 8.82 9.45
N GLU A 56 17.61 8.88 9.16
CA GLU A 56 18.63 9.36 10.11
C GLU A 56 18.59 10.88 10.32
N SER A 57 18.16 11.62 9.29
CA SER A 57 17.91 13.05 9.42
C SER A 57 16.62 13.39 10.18
N GLY A 58 15.79 12.38 10.50
CA GLY A 58 14.48 12.60 11.12
C GLY A 58 13.44 13.22 10.18
N THR A 59 13.63 13.09 8.86
CA THR A 59 12.65 13.54 7.86
C THR A 59 11.46 12.61 7.81
N ILE A 60 11.71 11.29 7.90
CA ILE A 60 10.67 10.26 7.94
C ILE A 60 10.91 9.25 9.06
N GLN A 61 9.83 8.67 9.55
CA GLN A 61 9.83 7.47 10.41
C GLN A 61 9.05 6.37 9.71
N VAL A 62 9.67 5.20 9.49
CA VAL A 62 9.09 4.13 8.68
C VAL A 62 8.55 3.00 9.57
N PHE A 63 7.31 2.61 9.33
CA PHE A 63 6.61 1.52 10.01
C PHE A 63 6.36 0.39 9.01
N CYS A 64 7.19 -0.66 9.06
CA CYS A 64 7.07 -1.83 8.18
C CYS A 64 6.09 -2.83 8.79
N VAL A 65 4.86 -2.85 8.30
CA VAL A 65 3.81 -3.74 8.77
C VAL A 65 3.95 -5.14 8.15
N ASP A 66 3.48 -6.16 8.85
CA ASP A 66 3.41 -7.52 8.31
C ASP A 66 2.20 -7.73 7.40
N SER A 67 2.23 -8.73 6.53
CA SER A 67 1.11 -9.10 5.67
C SER A 67 0.39 -10.37 6.15
N ILE A 68 -0.84 -10.54 5.66
CA ILE A 68 -1.62 -11.77 5.80
C ILE A 68 -1.98 -12.37 4.44
N ASP A 69 -1.19 -12.11 3.44
CA ASP A 69 -1.45 -12.54 2.05
C ASP A 69 -1.78 -14.03 1.94
N ARG A 70 -1.09 -14.88 2.72
CA ARG A 70 -1.32 -16.33 2.77
C ARG A 70 -2.68 -16.72 3.33
N GLU A 71 -3.32 -15.85 4.09
CA GLU A 71 -4.62 -16.09 4.71
C GLU A 71 -5.75 -15.37 3.96
N SER A 72 -5.40 -14.38 3.13
CA SER A 72 -6.33 -13.58 2.34
C SER A 72 -6.23 -13.92 0.84
N PHE A 73 -5.87 -12.97 0.01
CA PHE A 73 -5.92 -13.08 -1.47
C PHE A 73 -5.15 -14.26 -2.06
N TYR A 74 -4.10 -14.75 -1.41
CA TYR A 74 -3.28 -15.87 -1.88
C TYR A 74 -3.61 -17.20 -1.19
N ASN A 75 -4.69 -17.28 -0.43
CA ASN A 75 -5.18 -18.53 0.13
C ASN A 75 -6.04 -19.26 -0.89
N GLU A 76 -5.43 -20.16 -1.66
CA GLU A 76 -6.14 -20.96 -2.66
C GLU A 76 -7.02 -22.08 -2.06
N ASP A 77 -6.87 -22.39 -0.75
CA ASP A 77 -7.61 -23.44 -0.05
C ASP A 77 -9.01 -23.00 0.41
N VAL A 78 -9.33 -21.71 0.30
CA VAL A 78 -10.63 -21.17 0.70
C VAL A 78 -11.36 -20.47 -0.45
N PHE A 79 -12.68 -20.33 -0.33
CA PHE A 79 -13.48 -19.61 -1.32
C PHE A 79 -13.05 -18.14 -1.42
N PRO A 80 -13.14 -17.51 -2.60
CA PRO A 80 -12.79 -16.11 -2.79
C PRO A 80 -13.57 -15.14 -1.88
N SER A 81 -14.80 -15.48 -1.52
CA SER A 81 -15.58 -14.72 -0.53
C SER A 81 -14.91 -14.67 0.86
N VAL A 82 -14.24 -15.74 1.26
CA VAL A 82 -13.48 -15.78 2.52
C VAL A 82 -12.18 -14.96 2.40
N ARG A 83 -11.54 -14.99 1.23
CA ARG A 83 -10.31 -14.19 0.98
C ARG A 83 -10.57 -12.70 1.15
N ILE A 84 -11.65 -12.18 0.57
CA ILE A 84 -11.99 -10.75 0.69
C ILE A 84 -12.41 -10.40 2.12
N GLU A 85 -13.14 -11.25 2.84
CA GLU A 85 -13.46 -11.03 4.25
C GLU A 85 -12.18 -10.96 5.10
N ARG A 86 -11.24 -11.87 4.85
CA ARG A 86 -9.96 -11.86 5.57
C ARG A 86 -9.14 -10.60 5.28
N HIS A 87 -9.17 -10.11 4.05
CA HIS A 87 -8.58 -8.81 3.70
C HIS A 87 -9.23 -7.65 4.46
N LEU A 88 -10.57 -7.63 4.59
CA LEU A 88 -11.25 -6.60 5.37
C LEU A 88 -10.88 -6.62 6.86
N GLN A 89 -10.67 -7.80 7.44
CA GLN A 89 -10.13 -7.92 8.80
C GLN A 89 -8.70 -7.34 8.90
N TYR A 90 -7.88 -7.51 7.86
CA TYR A 90 -6.56 -6.88 7.80
C TYR A 90 -6.66 -5.35 7.74
N GLU A 91 -7.60 -4.83 6.98
CA GLU A 91 -7.87 -3.40 6.94
C GLU A 91 -8.28 -2.86 8.33
N GLN A 92 -9.16 -3.57 9.04
CA GLN A 92 -9.52 -3.22 10.42
C GLN A 92 -8.31 -3.27 11.37
N TYR A 93 -7.47 -4.29 11.28
CA TYR A 93 -6.21 -4.37 12.02
C TYR A 93 -5.33 -3.13 11.79
N LEU A 94 -5.19 -2.71 10.54
CA LEU A 94 -4.40 -1.52 10.21
C LEU A 94 -4.99 -0.25 10.85
N LEU A 95 -6.30 -0.08 10.76
CA LEU A 95 -6.99 1.12 11.25
C LEU A 95 -7.09 1.17 12.77
N GLU A 96 -7.37 0.04 13.42
CA GLU A 96 -7.70 -0.02 14.84
C GLU A 96 -6.50 -0.37 15.73
N GLU A 97 -5.44 -0.95 15.17
CA GLU A 97 -4.27 -1.37 15.94
C GLU A 97 -2.98 -0.68 15.47
N VAL A 98 -2.70 -0.67 14.15
CA VAL A 98 -1.44 -0.11 13.62
C VAL A 98 -1.45 1.42 13.61
N VAL A 99 -2.50 2.04 13.09
CA VAL A 99 -2.62 3.51 13.06
C VAL A 99 -2.56 4.12 14.47
N PRO A 100 -3.28 3.61 15.49
CA PRO A 100 -3.12 4.07 16.87
C PRO A 100 -1.70 3.91 17.42
N LEU A 101 -1.00 2.80 17.11
CA LEU A 101 0.40 2.61 17.49
C LEU A 101 1.31 3.69 16.86
N ILE A 102 1.09 3.99 15.56
CA ILE A 102 1.83 5.06 14.87
C ILE A 102 1.58 6.40 15.56
N GLN A 103 0.32 6.75 15.85
CA GLN A 103 -0.06 8.00 16.52
C GLN A 103 0.50 8.11 17.94
N GLN A 104 0.63 7.01 18.65
CA GLN A 104 1.26 6.98 19.98
C GLN A 104 2.78 7.23 19.90
N LYS A 105 3.43 6.75 18.82
CA LYS A 105 4.89 6.85 18.64
C LYS A 105 5.32 8.13 17.91
N ASN A 106 4.42 8.74 17.17
CA ASN A 106 4.72 9.90 16.33
C ASN A 106 3.61 10.94 16.47
N ASN A 107 3.98 12.14 16.87
CA ASN A 107 3.03 13.25 17.09
C ASN A 107 2.60 13.96 15.79
N SER A 108 3.07 13.52 14.62
CA SER A 108 2.65 14.10 13.34
C SER A 108 1.17 13.85 13.10
N THR A 109 0.47 14.86 12.59
CA THR A 109 -0.91 14.73 12.11
C THR A 109 -0.98 14.20 10.67
N SER A 110 0.17 14.02 10.04
CA SER A 110 0.34 13.56 8.67
C SER A 110 0.78 12.10 8.69
N LEU A 111 0.18 11.26 7.87
CA LEU A 111 0.55 9.86 7.69
C LEU A 111 0.62 9.55 6.19
N ALA A 112 1.74 8.97 5.75
CA ALA A 112 1.89 8.46 4.40
C ALA A 112 1.69 6.94 4.37
N ALA A 113 1.08 6.43 3.30
CA ALA A 113 1.03 5.01 2.97
C ALA A 113 1.91 4.73 1.75
N ALA A 114 2.79 3.75 1.83
CA ALA A 114 3.68 3.42 0.70
C ALA A 114 3.81 1.90 0.54
N GLY A 115 4.12 1.47 -0.67
CA GLY A 115 4.37 0.05 -0.92
C GLY A 115 4.80 -0.25 -2.35
N PHE A 116 5.16 -1.52 -2.56
CA PHE A 116 5.65 -2.02 -3.84
C PHE A 116 4.81 -3.24 -4.25
N SER A 117 4.45 -3.34 -5.54
CA SER A 117 3.66 -4.46 -6.05
C SER A 117 2.34 -4.64 -5.27
N MET A 118 2.13 -5.77 -4.62
CA MET A 118 0.96 -5.98 -3.76
C MET A 118 0.89 -4.98 -2.60
N GLY A 119 2.04 -4.57 -2.05
CA GLY A 119 2.10 -3.50 -1.04
C GLY A 119 1.64 -2.14 -1.57
N ALA A 120 1.87 -1.85 -2.85
CA ALA A 120 1.34 -0.64 -3.49
C ALA A 120 -0.20 -0.68 -3.59
N TYR A 121 -0.78 -1.84 -3.91
CA TYR A 121 -2.24 -2.02 -3.84
C TYR A 121 -2.76 -1.71 -2.43
N HIS A 122 -2.18 -2.32 -1.38
CA HIS A 122 -2.62 -2.08 -0.01
C HIS A 122 -2.51 -0.60 0.38
N ALA A 123 -1.38 0.04 0.07
CA ALA A 123 -1.13 1.45 0.40
C ALA A 123 -2.14 2.38 -0.28
N VAL A 124 -2.30 2.24 -1.59
CA VAL A 124 -3.15 3.11 -2.39
C VAL A 124 -4.62 2.85 -2.09
N ASN A 125 -5.07 1.58 -2.03
CA ASN A 125 -6.47 1.25 -1.72
C ASN A 125 -6.87 1.78 -0.33
N LEU A 126 -6.04 1.57 0.69
CA LEU A 126 -6.31 2.07 2.04
C LEU A 126 -6.37 3.60 2.08
N ALA A 127 -5.39 4.28 1.48
CA ALA A 127 -5.34 5.74 1.48
C ALA A 127 -6.54 6.37 0.75
N LEU A 128 -6.95 5.81 -0.39
CA LEU A 128 -8.12 6.29 -1.14
C LEU A 128 -9.44 6.07 -0.40
N LYS A 129 -9.54 5.04 0.43
CA LYS A 129 -10.72 4.77 1.26
C LYS A 129 -10.78 5.66 2.51
N TYR A 130 -9.61 6.05 3.06
CA TYR A 130 -9.49 6.79 4.32
C TYR A 130 -8.64 8.08 4.17
N PRO A 131 -9.00 9.00 3.27
CA PRO A 131 -8.18 10.19 2.96
C PRO A 131 -8.07 11.19 4.12
N THR A 132 -8.86 11.03 5.18
CA THR A 132 -8.71 11.83 6.41
C THR A 132 -7.55 11.36 7.28
N LEU A 133 -7.07 10.13 7.09
CA LEU A 133 -5.94 9.57 7.83
C LEU A 133 -4.62 9.75 7.07
N PHE A 134 -4.68 9.72 5.74
CA PHE A 134 -3.50 9.75 4.88
C PHE A 134 -3.45 11.04 4.06
N ASN A 135 -2.34 11.75 4.16
CA ASN A 135 -2.08 12.94 3.34
C ASN A 135 -1.21 12.64 2.10
N LYS A 136 -0.59 11.45 2.07
CA LYS A 136 0.23 10.99 0.96
C LYS A 136 0.06 9.49 0.73
N THR A 137 0.06 9.06 -0.54
CA THR A 137 0.23 7.65 -0.89
C THR A 137 1.20 7.46 -2.04
N VAL A 138 2.04 6.42 -1.93
CA VAL A 138 3.05 6.07 -2.93
C VAL A 138 2.89 4.61 -3.33
N GLY A 139 2.50 4.38 -4.56
CA GLY A 139 2.39 3.04 -5.14
C GLY A 139 3.46 2.79 -6.20
N ILE A 140 4.38 1.85 -5.96
CA ILE A 140 5.44 1.51 -6.90
C ILE A 140 5.17 0.12 -7.48
N SER A 141 5.12 0.01 -8.82
CA SER A 141 4.81 -1.24 -9.55
C SER A 141 3.48 -1.86 -9.08
N GLY A 142 2.46 -1.04 -8.83
CA GLY A 142 1.22 -1.45 -8.17
C GLY A 142 0.27 -2.21 -9.09
N ARG A 143 -0.47 -3.17 -8.51
CA ARG A 143 -1.60 -3.86 -9.13
C ARG A 143 -2.88 -3.38 -8.45
N TYR A 144 -3.77 -2.68 -9.19
CA TYR A 144 -4.92 -1.99 -8.59
C TYR A 144 -6.27 -2.64 -8.91
N ASP A 145 -6.26 -3.70 -9.71
CA ASP A 145 -7.38 -4.61 -9.91
C ASP A 145 -6.89 -6.06 -9.75
N LEU A 146 -7.23 -6.69 -8.64
CA LEU A 146 -6.79 -8.06 -8.33
C LEU A 146 -7.57 -9.13 -9.12
N THR A 147 -8.61 -8.74 -9.85
CA THR A 147 -9.38 -9.61 -10.75
C THR A 147 -8.78 -9.63 -12.16
N HIS A 148 -7.96 -8.64 -12.52
CA HIS A 148 -7.31 -8.55 -13.81
C HIS A 148 -6.11 -9.49 -13.92
N THR A 149 -5.84 -10.03 -15.11
CA THR A 149 -4.84 -11.10 -15.35
C THR A 149 -3.75 -10.68 -16.33
N PRO A 150 -2.94 -9.63 -16.05
CA PRO A 150 -1.89 -9.21 -16.96
C PRO A 150 -0.72 -10.22 -16.98
N GLY A 151 -0.26 -10.57 -18.18
CA GLY A 151 0.87 -11.49 -18.36
C GLY A 151 0.60 -12.87 -17.74
N HIS A 152 1.41 -13.25 -16.77
CA HIS A 152 1.31 -14.53 -16.05
C HIS A 152 0.58 -14.44 -14.70
N TYR A 153 0.08 -13.26 -14.35
CA TYR A 153 -0.65 -13.06 -13.10
C TYR A 153 -2.07 -13.61 -13.20
N LYS A 154 -2.54 -14.22 -12.13
CA LYS A 154 -3.89 -14.80 -12.04
C LYS A 154 -4.88 -13.81 -11.43
N ASP A 155 -6.16 -13.97 -11.73
CA ASP A 155 -7.25 -13.42 -10.94
C ASP A 155 -7.20 -14.03 -9.52
N LEU A 156 -7.00 -13.16 -8.51
CA LEU A 156 -6.89 -13.60 -7.11
C LEU A 156 -8.25 -13.93 -6.48
N LEU A 157 -9.34 -13.69 -7.19
CA LEU A 157 -10.71 -13.94 -6.74
C LEU A 157 -11.44 -14.98 -7.61
N ASN A 158 -10.75 -15.59 -8.60
CA ASN A 158 -11.26 -16.69 -9.42
C ASN A 158 -12.63 -16.37 -10.06
N GLY A 159 -12.84 -15.16 -10.55
CA GLY A 159 -14.10 -14.69 -11.12
C GLY A 159 -15.20 -14.33 -10.11
N PHE A 160 -14.93 -14.47 -8.81
CA PHE A 160 -15.87 -14.04 -7.78
C PHE A 160 -15.91 -12.51 -7.69
N HIS A 161 -17.13 -11.98 -7.71
CA HIS A 161 -17.36 -10.53 -7.61
C HIS A 161 -18.57 -10.25 -6.72
N ASN A 162 -18.41 -9.29 -5.83
CA ASN A 162 -19.48 -8.74 -4.99
C ASN A 162 -19.13 -7.29 -4.62
N GLU A 163 -19.98 -6.66 -3.84
CA GLU A 163 -19.79 -5.27 -3.40
C GLU A 163 -18.46 -5.08 -2.63
N LYS A 164 -18.06 -6.04 -1.79
CA LYS A 164 -16.79 -5.99 -1.04
C LYS A 164 -15.58 -6.06 -1.97
N VAL A 165 -15.64 -6.89 -3.00
CA VAL A 165 -14.60 -6.94 -4.05
C VAL A 165 -14.55 -5.62 -4.80
N TYR A 166 -15.70 -5.13 -5.26
CA TYR A 166 -15.80 -3.88 -6.02
C TYR A 166 -15.15 -2.71 -5.26
N PHE A 167 -15.50 -2.50 -3.98
CA PHE A 167 -14.95 -1.42 -3.16
C PHE A 167 -13.50 -1.63 -2.68
N ASN A 168 -12.87 -2.72 -3.10
CA ASN A 168 -11.45 -3.00 -2.90
C ASN A 168 -10.63 -3.05 -4.20
N MET A 169 -11.23 -2.62 -5.32
CA MET A 169 -10.55 -2.48 -6.61
C MET A 169 -10.55 -1.01 -7.03
N PRO A 170 -9.48 -0.24 -6.74
CA PRO A 170 -9.43 1.20 -7.02
C PRO A 170 -9.82 1.58 -8.44
N THR A 171 -9.38 0.82 -9.43
CA THR A 171 -9.72 1.06 -10.84
C THR A 171 -11.20 0.81 -11.18
N GLN A 172 -11.93 0.06 -10.35
CA GLN A 172 -13.35 -0.20 -10.52
C GLN A 172 -14.21 0.87 -9.82
N TYR A 173 -14.01 1.10 -8.52
CA TYR A 173 -14.90 1.99 -7.76
C TYR A 173 -14.67 3.48 -8.05
N LEU A 174 -13.44 3.90 -8.37
CA LEU A 174 -13.15 5.31 -8.67
C LEU A 174 -13.93 5.82 -9.88
N ALA A 175 -14.13 4.99 -10.91
CA ALA A 175 -14.90 5.36 -12.09
C ALA A 175 -16.30 5.89 -11.73
N ASN A 176 -16.93 5.27 -10.71
CA ASN A 176 -18.28 5.59 -10.27
C ASN A 176 -18.34 6.46 -9.00
N LEU A 177 -17.19 6.88 -8.48
CA LEU A 177 -17.13 7.70 -7.27
C LEU A 177 -17.72 9.09 -7.54
N ASN A 178 -18.81 9.44 -6.82
CA ASN A 178 -19.50 10.72 -6.93
C ASN A 178 -19.71 11.40 -5.57
N ASP A 179 -19.21 10.82 -4.48
CA ASP A 179 -19.27 11.43 -3.15
C ASP A 179 -18.39 12.68 -3.12
N SER A 180 -19.02 13.85 -3.02
CA SER A 180 -18.35 15.13 -3.06
C SER A 180 -17.42 15.37 -1.85
N LEU A 181 -17.78 14.82 -0.67
CA LEU A 181 -16.96 14.96 0.53
C LEU A 181 -15.67 14.15 0.37
N LEU A 182 -15.79 12.90 -0.02
CA LEU A 182 -14.65 12.02 -0.26
C LEU A 182 -13.76 12.57 -1.39
N LEU A 183 -14.34 13.04 -2.50
CA LEU A 183 -13.60 13.66 -3.60
C LEU A 183 -12.82 14.89 -3.16
N ASN A 184 -13.42 15.75 -2.30
CA ASN A 184 -12.73 16.95 -1.79
C ASN A 184 -11.58 16.59 -0.85
N GLN A 185 -11.69 15.52 -0.06
CA GLN A 185 -10.60 15.01 0.77
C GLN A 185 -9.47 14.42 -0.07
N LEU A 186 -9.79 13.61 -1.09
CA LEU A 186 -8.82 13.04 -2.02
C LEU A 186 -8.03 14.10 -2.80
N LYS A 187 -8.64 15.24 -3.11
CA LYS A 187 -7.96 16.37 -3.78
C LYS A 187 -6.87 17.03 -2.92
N GLN A 188 -6.83 16.78 -1.63
CA GLN A 188 -5.81 17.29 -0.72
C GLN A 188 -4.64 16.31 -0.54
N MET A 189 -4.77 15.08 -1.04
CA MET A 189 -3.77 14.03 -0.90
C MET A 189 -2.71 14.12 -2.00
N GLU A 190 -1.45 13.93 -1.63
CA GLU A 190 -0.37 13.69 -2.58
C GLU A 190 -0.40 12.23 -3.02
N ILE A 191 -0.61 11.96 -4.31
CA ILE A 191 -0.69 10.62 -4.86
C ILE A 191 0.40 10.43 -5.90
N ILE A 192 1.31 9.47 -5.65
CA ILE A 192 2.43 9.17 -6.54
C ILE A 192 2.35 7.70 -6.94
N LEU A 193 2.34 7.46 -8.24
CA LEU A 193 2.45 6.15 -8.86
C LEU A 193 3.78 6.09 -9.63
N ALA A 194 4.51 4.99 -9.52
CA ALA A 194 5.72 4.77 -10.28
C ALA A 194 5.79 3.33 -10.79
N VAL A 195 6.11 3.12 -12.05
CA VAL A 195 6.04 1.81 -12.69
C VAL A 195 7.07 1.67 -13.82
N GLY A 196 7.52 0.46 -14.13
CA GLY A 196 8.39 0.20 -15.27
C GLY A 196 7.65 0.30 -16.61
N GLU A 197 8.35 0.73 -17.67
CA GLU A 197 7.78 0.84 -19.02
C GLU A 197 7.37 -0.52 -19.63
N THR A 198 7.99 -1.60 -19.18
CA THR A 198 7.67 -2.98 -19.59
C THR A 198 7.04 -3.80 -18.45
N ASP A 199 6.69 -3.16 -17.32
CA ASP A 199 6.00 -3.81 -16.22
C ASP A 199 4.58 -4.22 -16.68
N PRO A 200 4.14 -5.46 -16.46
CA PRO A 200 2.80 -5.90 -16.83
C PRO A 200 1.67 -5.08 -16.19
N PHE A 201 1.95 -4.36 -15.11
CA PHE A 201 0.98 -3.47 -14.47
C PHE A 201 1.03 -2.01 -14.94
N LEU A 202 1.86 -1.67 -15.93
CA LEU A 202 1.88 -0.32 -16.50
C LEU A 202 0.48 0.17 -16.93
N PRO A 203 -0.34 -0.63 -17.67
CA PRO A 203 -1.69 -0.20 -18.06
C PRO A 203 -2.60 0.12 -16.87
N GLU A 204 -2.52 -0.66 -15.79
CA GLU A 204 -3.32 -0.41 -14.58
C GLU A 204 -2.90 0.86 -13.84
N ASN A 205 -1.60 1.14 -13.77
CA ASN A 205 -1.08 2.39 -13.17
C ASN A 205 -1.54 3.61 -13.98
N GLN A 206 -1.47 3.53 -15.31
CA GLN A 206 -1.95 4.59 -16.20
C GLN A 206 -3.47 4.77 -16.10
N GLN A 207 -4.24 3.68 -16.05
CA GLN A 207 -5.69 3.71 -15.87
C GLN A 207 -6.07 4.37 -14.52
N LEU A 208 -5.44 3.96 -13.43
CA LEU A 208 -5.69 4.56 -12.12
C LEU A 208 -5.38 6.06 -12.14
N SER A 209 -4.25 6.46 -12.70
CA SER A 209 -3.87 7.86 -12.86
C SER A 209 -4.91 8.65 -13.67
N ALA A 210 -5.36 8.10 -14.79
CA ALA A 210 -6.40 8.74 -15.64
C ALA A 210 -7.72 8.91 -14.88
N LEU A 211 -8.19 7.88 -14.18
CA LEU A 211 -9.41 7.95 -13.35
C LEU A 211 -9.31 9.01 -12.25
N LEU A 212 -8.17 9.13 -11.60
CA LEU A 212 -7.92 10.18 -10.60
C LEU A 212 -8.02 11.57 -11.25
N TRP A 213 -7.40 11.78 -12.41
CA TRP A 213 -7.48 13.04 -13.16
C TRP A 213 -8.91 13.36 -13.63
N GLU A 214 -9.68 12.38 -14.10
CA GLU A 214 -11.09 12.53 -14.47
C GLU A 214 -11.96 13.01 -13.29
N LYS A 215 -11.62 12.60 -12.07
CA LYS A 215 -12.28 13.07 -10.82
C LYS A 215 -11.72 14.40 -10.29
N GLY A 216 -10.77 15.02 -11.00
CA GLY A 216 -10.11 16.26 -10.59
C GLY A 216 -9.15 16.07 -9.41
N ILE A 217 -8.67 14.85 -9.18
CA ILE A 217 -7.68 14.50 -8.16
C ILE A 217 -6.30 14.51 -8.80
N ARG A 218 -5.44 15.45 -8.35
CA ARG A 218 -4.07 15.56 -8.84
C ARG A 218 -3.26 14.35 -8.41
N ASN A 219 -2.48 13.81 -9.35
CA ASN A 219 -1.58 12.69 -9.08
C ASN A 219 -0.39 12.73 -10.05
N GLU A 220 0.66 12.02 -9.69
CA GLU A 220 1.82 11.81 -10.53
C GLU A 220 1.90 10.33 -10.92
N CYS A 221 2.23 10.06 -12.20
CA CYS A 221 2.48 8.71 -12.69
C CYS A 221 3.80 8.69 -13.45
N HIS A 222 4.84 8.15 -12.80
CA HIS A 222 6.21 8.11 -13.33
C HIS A 222 6.50 6.77 -13.97
N THR A 223 7.07 6.81 -15.18
CA THR A 223 7.53 5.61 -15.89
C THR A 223 9.05 5.50 -15.81
N TRP A 224 9.54 4.32 -15.40
CA TRP A 224 10.97 3.99 -15.31
C TRP A 224 11.36 3.06 -16.44
N GLU A 225 12.63 3.12 -16.86
CA GLU A 225 13.18 2.20 -17.84
C GLU A 225 13.08 0.74 -17.36
N SER A 226 12.84 -0.20 -18.27
CA SER A 226 12.69 -1.64 -18.05
C SER A 226 11.41 -2.04 -17.29
N ASP A 227 11.34 -3.30 -16.81
CA ASP A 227 10.20 -3.80 -16.03
C ASP A 227 10.10 -3.16 -14.64
N ALA A 228 11.23 -2.75 -14.09
CA ALA A 228 11.38 -2.12 -12.77
C ALA A 228 10.68 -2.86 -11.60
N HIS A 229 10.17 -4.09 -11.82
CA HIS A 229 9.39 -4.89 -10.85
C HIS A 229 10.27 -5.78 -9.97
N ARG A 230 11.36 -5.22 -9.42
CA ARG A 230 12.35 -5.96 -8.60
C ARG A 230 12.92 -5.08 -7.50
N PRO A 231 13.37 -5.66 -6.35
CA PRO A 231 13.98 -4.91 -5.26
C PRO A 231 15.17 -4.04 -5.68
N TYR A 232 15.90 -4.43 -6.72
CA TYR A 232 17.00 -3.63 -7.28
C TYR A 232 16.54 -2.25 -7.77
N PHE A 233 15.42 -2.18 -8.48
CA PHE A 233 14.83 -0.93 -8.95
C PHE A 233 14.14 -0.19 -7.80
N TRP A 234 13.39 -0.91 -6.96
CA TRP A 234 12.67 -0.32 -5.83
C TRP A 234 13.58 0.43 -4.86
N ARG A 235 14.81 -0.08 -4.61
CA ARG A 235 15.84 0.65 -3.86
C ARG A 235 16.24 2.00 -4.49
N LYS A 236 16.16 2.09 -5.81
CA LYS A 236 16.45 3.34 -6.53
C LYS A 236 15.24 4.27 -6.51
N MET A 237 14.04 3.74 -6.63
CA MET A 237 12.78 4.50 -6.66
C MET A 237 12.39 5.06 -5.28
N ALA A 238 12.56 4.27 -4.23
CA ALA A 238 12.11 4.63 -2.89
C ALA A 238 12.62 6.01 -2.41
N PRO A 239 13.90 6.39 -2.56
CA PRO A 239 14.38 7.70 -2.13
C PRO A 239 13.77 8.90 -2.86
N PHE A 240 13.23 8.70 -4.07
CA PHE A 240 12.60 9.79 -4.83
C PHE A 240 11.17 10.04 -4.39
N TYR A 241 10.43 9.00 -4.01
CA TYR A 241 8.98 9.08 -3.84
C TYR A 241 8.49 8.96 -2.40
N ILE A 242 9.24 8.22 -1.56
CA ILE A 242 8.95 8.02 -0.11
C ILE A 242 9.66 9.08 0.80
#